data_a92a286473339e857807723376f29c9b
#
_entry.id   a92a286473339e857807723376f29c9b
#
_cell.length_a   1.000
_cell.length_b   1.000
_cell.length_c   1.000
_cell.angle_alpha   90.00
_cell.angle_beta   90.00
_cell.angle_gamma   90.00
#
_symmetry.space_group_name_H-M   'P 1'
#
loop_
_entity.id
_entity.type
_entity.pdbx_description
1 polymer ?
#
loop_
_entity_poly.entity_id
_entity_poly.type
_entity_poly.pdbx_seq_one_letter_code
_entity_poly.pdbx_strand_id
1 'polypeptide(L)'
;AKKTISNTPVTASNGSQGKSLPRSKKTQGPAKLFVLDTNVLLHDPTSLFRFEEHDIFLPMIVLEELDAHKKGMTEVARNGRQTSRTLDALAGVEGADIGRGLKLDSTGQRAAGGCLYFQTAPLDYSLPTSLPAGKADNQILGVVAALSKEHAPREVVLVSKDINMRVKARALGLNAEDYQNDKTLDDGDLLYAGVLALPQDFWSKSGKNVESWQSGAH
;
A
#
# COMPACT_ATOMS: atom_id res chain seq x y z
N ALA A 1 58.24 -34.08 -40.75
CA ALA A 1 56.99 -33.31 -40.82
C ALA A 1 56.56 -32.98 -39.37
N LYS A 2 56.79 -31.75 -38.95
CA LYS A 2 56.29 -31.24 -37.64
C LYS A 2 54.91 -30.66 -37.82
N LYS A 3 53.94 -31.13 -37.03
CA LYS A 3 52.60 -30.61 -36.97
C LYS A 3 52.51 -29.64 -35.82
N THR A 4 52.29 -28.37 -36.12
CA THR A 4 52.09 -27.30 -35.13
C THR A 4 50.64 -27.29 -34.73
N ILE A 5 50.36 -27.35 -33.42
CA ILE A 5 49.02 -27.23 -32.84
C ILE A 5 48.92 -25.80 -32.31
N SER A 6 48.01 -24.99 -32.85
CA SER A 6 47.69 -23.66 -32.35
C SER A 6 46.63 -23.75 -31.26
N ASN A 7 46.97 -23.31 -30.06
CA ASN A 7 45.99 -23.12 -28.96
C ASN A 7 45.37 -21.76 -29.10
N THR A 8 44.04 -21.72 -29.25
CA THR A 8 43.25 -20.48 -29.12
C THR A 8 42.56 -20.52 -27.77
N PRO A 9 42.62 -19.45 -26.93
CA PRO A 9 41.95 -19.40 -25.67
C PRO A 9 40.44 -19.06 -25.86
N VAL A 10 39.59 -19.89 -25.29
CA VAL A 10 38.14 -19.65 -25.21
C VAL A 10 37.88 -18.67 -24.07
N THR A 11 37.48 -17.44 -24.40
CA THR A 11 36.95 -16.47 -23.45
C THR A 11 35.53 -16.81 -23.10
N ALA A 12 35.30 -17.24 -21.87
CA ALA A 12 33.96 -17.39 -21.29
C ALA A 12 33.40 -16.00 -20.93
N SER A 13 32.45 -15.53 -21.70
CA SER A 13 31.64 -14.35 -21.35
C SER A 13 30.51 -14.76 -20.40
N ASN A 14 30.67 -14.47 -19.13
CA ASN A 14 29.60 -14.59 -18.13
C ASN A 14 28.66 -13.39 -18.26
N GLY A 15 27.64 -13.52 -19.07
CA GLY A 15 26.51 -12.58 -19.18
C GLY A 15 25.50 -12.84 -18.07
N SER A 16 25.67 -12.20 -16.92
CA SER A 16 24.64 -12.11 -15.89
C SER A 16 23.49 -11.26 -16.43
N GLN A 17 22.47 -11.89 -17.03
CA GLN A 17 21.21 -11.23 -17.33
C GLN A 17 20.43 -11.04 -16.03
N GLY A 18 20.53 -9.85 -15.44
CA GLY A 18 19.63 -9.41 -14.41
C GLY A 18 18.21 -9.39 -14.96
N LYS A 19 17.34 -10.29 -14.46
CA LYS A 19 15.90 -10.24 -14.69
C LYS A 19 15.38 -8.93 -14.11
N SER A 20 15.07 -7.96 -14.99
CA SER A 20 14.31 -6.79 -14.61
C SER A 20 12.92 -7.25 -14.16
N LEU A 21 12.56 -6.86 -12.94
CA LEU A 21 11.19 -7.02 -12.41
C LEU A 21 10.18 -6.41 -13.41
N PRO A 22 9.01 -7.04 -13.61
CA PRO A 22 8.02 -6.52 -14.54
C PRO A 22 7.59 -5.13 -14.08
N ARG A 23 7.77 -4.13 -14.95
CA ARG A 23 7.20 -2.79 -14.76
C ARG A 23 5.69 -2.98 -14.68
N SER A 24 5.08 -2.51 -13.58
CA SER A 24 3.63 -2.41 -13.46
C SER A 24 3.07 -1.76 -14.73
N LYS A 25 2.01 -2.34 -15.29
CA LYS A 25 1.32 -1.77 -16.44
C LYS A 25 0.70 -0.45 -15.97
N LYS A 26 1.16 0.68 -16.53
CA LYS A 26 0.50 1.97 -16.29
C LYS A 26 -0.97 1.83 -16.68
N THR A 27 -1.86 2.16 -15.77
CA THR A 27 -3.30 2.23 -16.03
C THR A 27 -3.54 3.23 -17.14
N GLN A 28 -4.21 2.81 -18.23
CA GLN A 28 -4.46 3.64 -19.42
C GLN A 28 -5.68 4.56 -19.21
N GLY A 29 -5.70 5.38 -18.18
CA GLY A 29 -6.81 6.30 -17.91
C GLY A 29 -6.33 7.56 -17.20
N PRO A 30 -7.18 8.60 -17.13
CA PRO A 30 -6.86 9.80 -16.35
C PRO A 30 -6.70 9.42 -14.87
N ALA A 31 -5.77 10.10 -14.19
CA ALA A 31 -5.52 9.86 -12.77
C ALA A 31 -6.80 10.09 -11.95
N LYS A 32 -7.21 9.07 -11.20
CA LYS A 32 -8.37 9.12 -10.30
C LYS A 32 -8.03 9.84 -9.00
N LEU A 33 -9.06 10.21 -8.23
CA LEU A 33 -8.93 10.67 -6.86
C LEU A 33 -9.57 9.63 -5.94
N PHE A 34 -8.76 8.97 -5.12
CA PHE A 34 -9.22 7.99 -4.14
C PHE A 34 -9.43 8.64 -2.78
N VAL A 35 -10.62 8.51 -2.23
CA VAL A 35 -10.93 8.92 -0.86
C VAL A 35 -10.84 7.69 0.02
N LEU A 36 -9.91 7.67 0.97
CA LEU A 36 -9.70 6.51 1.83
C LEU A 36 -10.51 6.62 3.11
N ASP A 37 -11.13 5.52 3.46
CA ASP A 37 -11.76 5.30 4.75
C ASP A 37 -10.72 4.91 5.80
N THR A 38 -10.98 5.21 7.07
CA THR A 38 -10.11 4.92 8.21
C THR A 38 -9.74 3.45 8.31
N ASN A 39 -10.69 2.55 8.03
CA ASN A 39 -10.47 1.11 8.11
C ASN A 39 -9.39 0.60 7.14
N VAL A 40 -9.20 1.26 6.00
CA VAL A 40 -8.12 0.94 5.04
C VAL A 40 -6.75 1.20 5.66
N LEU A 41 -6.59 2.37 6.28
CA LEU A 41 -5.33 2.79 6.92
C LEU A 41 -5.01 1.97 8.18
N LEU A 42 -6.05 1.57 8.92
CA LEU A 42 -5.92 0.73 10.11
C LEU A 42 -5.63 -0.74 9.74
N HIS A 43 -6.01 -1.16 8.55
CA HIS A 43 -5.72 -2.49 8.02
C HIS A 43 -4.31 -2.57 7.42
N ASP A 44 -3.96 -1.60 6.57
CA ASP A 44 -2.66 -1.52 5.91
C ASP A 44 -2.08 -0.10 5.99
N PRO A 45 -1.12 0.16 6.89
CA PRO A 45 -0.49 1.48 7.02
C PRO A 45 0.31 1.90 5.79
N THR A 46 0.61 0.96 4.87
CA THR A 46 1.29 1.24 3.60
C THR A 46 0.34 1.50 2.44
N SER A 47 -0.97 1.44 2.69
CA SER A 47 -2.01 1.64 1.66
C SER A 47 -1.87 2.95 0.90
N LEU A 48 -1.38 4.02 1.56
CA LEU A 48 -1.11 5.32 0.92
C LEU A 48 -0.20 5.22 -0.32
N PHE A 49 0.65 4.19 -0.41
CA PHE A 49 1.62 4.04 -1.49
C PHE A 49 1.20 3.00 -2.55
N ARG A 50 -0.05 2.53 -2.50
CA ARG A 50 -0.53 1.44 -3.35
C ARG A 50 -1.38 1.89 -4.54
N PHE A 51 -1.60 3.18 -4.69
CA PHE A 51 -2.49 3.75 -5.71
C PHE A 51 -1.74 4.29 -6.93
N GLU A 52 -0.49 3.88 -7.11
CA GLU A 52 0.35 4.18 -8.30
C GLU A 52 0.39 5.69 -8.64
N GLU A 53 -0.07 6.07 -9.84
CA GLU A 53 -0.12 7.48 -10.29
C GLU A 53 -1.35 8.25 -9.81
N HIS A 54 -2.22 7.63 -9.05
CA HIS A 54 -3.48 8.23 -8.61
C HIS A 54 -3.29 9.06 -7.34
N ASP A 55 -4.13 10.08 -7.19
CA ASP A 55 -4.12 10.92 -6.01
C ASP A 55 -5.00 10.35 -4.91
N ILE A 56 -4.66 10.68 -3.68
CA ILE A 56 -5.38 10.29 -2.47
C ILE A 56 -5.91 11.52 -1.77
N PHE A 57 -7.12 11.43 -1.26
CA PHE A 57 -7.74 12.42 -0.40
C PHE A 57 -8.10 11.82 0.95
N LEU A 58 -7.68 12.46 2.03
CA LEU A 58 -8.03 12.10 3.40
C LEU A 58 -8.99 13.13 4.00
N PRO A 59 -10.26 12.75 4.25
CA PRO A 59 -11.17 13.56 5.05
C PRO A 59 -10.61 13.82 6.44
N MET A 60 -10.91 14.99 7.02
CA MET A 60 -10.41 15.34 8.35
C MET A 60 -10.88 14.35 9.44
N ILE A 61 -12.10 13.85 9.32
CA ILE A 61 -12.66 12.86 10.24
C ILE A 61 -11.83 11.56 10.29
N VAL A 62 -11.18 11.19 9.20
CA VAL A 62 -10.29 10.00 9.15
C VAL A 62 -9.08 10.20 10.06
N LEU A 63 -8.52 11.41 10.13
CA LEU A 63 -7.41 11.72 11.03
C LEU A 63 -7.82 11.66 12.50
N GLU A 64 -9.03 12.14 12.82
CA GLU A 64 -9.59 12.05 14.16
C GLU A 64 -9.83 10.60 14.61
N GLU A 65 -10.37 9.77 13.71
CA GLU A 65 -10.56 8.36 13.98
C GLU A 65 -9.22 7.61 14.12
N LEU A 66 -8.22 7.93 13.29
CA LEU A 66 -6.87 7.39 13.46
C LEU A 66 -6.32 7.71 14.83
N ASP A 67 -6.52 8.96 15.32
CA ASP A 67 -6.05 9.36 16.64
C ASP A 67 -6.76 8.59 17.78
N ALA A 68 -8.05 8.38 17.66
CA ALA A 68 -8.83 7.60 18.61
C ALA A 68 -8.35 6.13 18.71
N HIS A 69 -7.86 5.54 17.59
CA HIS A 69 -7.42 4.15 17.53
C HIS A 69 -5.94 3.92 17.88
N LYS A 70 -5.15 4.95 18.18
CA LYS A 70 -3.72 4.81 18.53
C LYS A 70 -3.44 4.15 19.88
N LYS A 71 -4.43 4.06 20.76
CA LYS A 71 -4.28 3.58 22.13
C LYS A 71 -4.28 2.05 22.21
N GLY A 72 -3.41 1.51 23.06
CA GLY A 72 -3.33 0.07 23.33
C GLY A 72 -2.27 -0.65 22.49
N MET A 73 -2.25 -1.99 22.61
CA MET A 73 -1.24 -2.86 22.02
C MET A 73 -1.79 -3.74 20.86
N THR A 74 -3.00 -3.46 20.39
CA THR A 74 -3.62 -4.18 19.28
C THR A 74 -2.90 -3.89 17.96
N GLU A 75 -3.08 -4.75 16.97
CA GLU A 75 -2.57 -4.53 15.61
C GLU A 75 -3.14 -3.24 15.02
N VAL A 76 -4.44 -3.01 15.20
CA VAL A 76 -5.12 -1.77 14.78
C VAL A 76 -4.43 -0.53 15.37
N ALA A 77 -4.14 -0.53 16.68
CA ALA A 77 -3.45 0.61 17.32
C ALA A 77 -2.01 0.78 16.80
N ARG A 78 -1.31 -0.31 16.49
CA ARG A 78 0.02 -0.27 15.89
C ARG A 78 -0.04 0.33 14.49
N ASN A 79 -0.97 -0.13 13.67
CA ASN A 79 -1.19 0.37 12.32
C ASN A 79 -1.58 1.85 12.31
N GLY A 80 -2.47 2.27 13.21
CA GLY A 80 -2.83 3.68 13.38
C GLY A 80 -1.63 4.58 13.71
N ARG A 81 -0.76 4.11 14.63
CA ARG A 81 0.50 4.83 14.93
C ARG A 81 1.46 4.87 13.75
N GLN A 82 1.57 3.76 13.01
CA GLN A 82 2.44 3.69 11.82
C GLN A 82 1.94 4.63 10.72
N THR A 83 0.64 4.62 10.42
CA THR A 83 0.03 5.54 9.45
C THR A 83 0.29 6.99 9.85
N SER A 84 0.08 7.35 11.12
CA SER A 84 0.33 8.73 11.58
C SER A 84 1.79 9.15 11.43
N ARG A 85 2.75 8.26 11.69
CA ARG A 85 4.18 8.54 11.44
C ARG A 85 4.47 8.74 9.96
N THR A 86 3.82 7.96 9.10
CA THR A 86 3.96 8.11 7.64
C THR A 86 3.43 9.46 7.17
N LEU A 87 2.26 9.87 7.67
CA LEU A 87 1.68 11.18 7.36
C LEU A 87 2.57 12.33 7.84
N ASP A 88 3.11 12.23 9.06
CA ASP A 88 4.04 13.21 9.63
C ASP A 88 5.33 13.30 8.81
N ALA A 89 5.89 12.15 8.40
CA ALA A 89 7.07 12.10 7.54
C ALA A 89 6.84 12.75 6.17
N LEU A 90 5.67 12.53 5.55
CA LEU A 90 5.31 13.16 4.28
C LEU A 90 5.16 14.70 4.43
N ALA A 91 4.54 15.15 5.52
CA ALA A 91 4.36 16.57 5.81
C ALA A 91 5.67 17.27 6.19
N GLY A 92 6.64 16.54 6.77
CA GLY A 92 7.94 17.05 7.20
C GLY A 92 9.01 17.14 6.10
N VAL A 93 8.72 16.72 4.86
CA VAL A 93 9.66 16.83 3.74
C VAL A 93 9.92 18.31 3.42
N GLU A 94 11.18 18.67 3.17
CA GLU A 94 11.55 20.04 2.80
C GLU A 94 10.78 20.49 1.54
N GLY A 95 10.10 21.65 1.63
CA GLY A 95 9.26 22.18 0.57
C GLY A 95 7.89 21.53 0.44
N ALA A 96 7.48 20.66 1.38
CA ALA A 96 6.13 20.12 1.41
C ALA A 96 5.11 21.24 1.68
N ASP A 97 4.02 21.23 0.93
CA ASP A 97 2.90 22.15 1.09
C ASP A 97 1.59 21.36 1.17
N ILE A 98 1.03 21.29 2.37
CA ILE A 98 -0.21 20.56 2.64
C ILE A 98 -1.37 21.10 1.78
N GLY A 99 -1.39 22.41 1.52
CA GLY A 99 -2.44 23.04 0.71
C GLY A 99 -2.37 22.69 -0.78
N ARG A 100 -1.19 22.33 -1.28
CA ARG A 100 -0.96 21.90 -2.68
C ARG A 100 -0.93 20.40 -2.87
N GLY A 101 -0.95 19.65 -1.78
CA GLY A 101 -0.81 18.20 -1.77
C GLY A 101 0.63 17.73 -1.58
N LEU A 102 0.78 16.67 -0.81
CA LEU A 102 2.06 16.05 -0.49
C LEU A 102 2.41 14.96 -1.50
N LYS A 103 3.57 15.03 -2.11
CA LYS A 103 4.01 14.00 -3.05
C LYS A 103 4.28 12.69 -2.33
N LEU A 104 3.62 11.62 -2.75
CA LEU A 104 3.75 10.30 -2.12
C LEU A 104 5.12 9.65 -2.36
N ASP A 105 5.78 9.97 -3.47
CA ASP A 105 7.14 9.46 -3.77
C ASP A 105 8.26 10.18 -3.01
N SER A 106 7.95 11.27 -2.31
CA SER A 106 8.95 12.12 -1.61
C SER A 106 9.71 11.40 -0.50
N THR A 107 9.14 10.33 0.07
CA THR A 107 9.77 9.50 1.11
C THR A 107 10.43 8.23 0.56
N GLY A 108 10.69 8.17 -0.75
CA GLY A 108 11.40 7.07 -1.40
C GLY A 108 10.51 5.97 -2.00
N GLN A 109 9.20 6.09 -1.91
CA GLN A 109 8.22 5.14 -2.47
C GLN A 109 7.98 5.43 -3.96
N ARG A 110 8.96 5.14 -4.82
CA ARG A 110 8.97 5.50 -6.25
C ARG A 110 7.78 4.99 -7.07
N ALA A 111 7.03 4.00 -6.57
CA ALA A 111 5.85 3.47 -7.24
C ALA A 111 4.61 4.36 -7.05
N ALA A 112 4.58 5.23 -6.02
CA ALA A 112 3.46 6.09 -5.70
C ALA A 112 3.68 7.49 -6.30
N GLY A 113 3.33 7.67 -7.57
CA GLY A 113 3.54 8.93 -8.30
C GLY A 113 2.48 10.00 -8.06
N GLY A 114 1.41 9.70 -7.31
CA GLY A 114 0.33 10.62 -6.98
C GLY A 114 0.64 11.56 -5.81
N CYS A 115 -0.34 12.40 -5.48
CA CYS A 115 -0.28 13.32 -4.34
C CYS A 115 -1.32 12.95 -3.29
N LEU A 116 -0.99 13.25 -2.03
CA LEU A 116 -1.89 13.14 -0.89
C LEU A 116 -2.46 14.51 -0.54
N TYR A 117 -3.78 14.62 -0.55
CA TYR A 117 -4.53 15.81 -0.17
C TYR A 117 -5.26 15.58 1.14
N PHE A 118 -5.43 16.65 1.90
CA PHE A 118 -6.24 16.66 3.11
C PHE A 118 -7.42 17.61 2.95
N GLN A 119 -8.48 17.33 3.68
CA GLN A 119 -9.59 18.25 3.80
C GLN A 119 -9.17 19.46 4.65
N THR A 120 -8.77 20.56 4.01
CA THR A 120 -8.34 21.79 4.69
C THR A 120 -9.45 22.83 4.83
N ALA A 121 -10.56 22.65 4.13
CA ALA A 121 -11.71 23.53 4.15
C ALA A 121 -13.02 22.73 4.29
N PRO A 122 -14.09 23.36 4.83
CA PRO A 122 -15.42 22.77 4.80
C PRO A 122 -15.84 22.52 3.34
N LEU A 123 -16.42 21.33 3.10
CA LEU A 123 -17.00 20.97 1.81
C LEU A 123 -18.52 21.07 1.91
N ASP A 124 -19.14 21.67 0.89
CA ASP A 124 -20.60 21.77 0.83
C ASP A 124 -21.21 20.49 0.22
N TYR A 125 -21.91 19.74 1.06
CA TYR A 125 -22.63 18.55 0.65
C TYR A 125 -23.96 18.41 1.39
N SER A 126 -24.92 17.82 0.73
CA SER A 126 -26.19 17.39 1.35
C SER A 126 -26.36 15.88 1.17
N LEU A 127 -26.54 15.18 2.26
CA LEU A 127 -26.92 13.76 2.26
C LEU A 127 -28.43 13.63 2.51
N PRO A 128 -29.03 12.50 2.10
CA PRO A 128 -30.41 12.20 2.48
C PRO A 128 -30.62 12.28 3.99
N THR A 129 -31.74 12.83 4.44
CA THR A 129 -32.08 12.99 5.86
C THR A 129 -32.14 11.68 6.64
N SER A 130 -32.24 10.55 5.94
CA SER A 130 -32.12 9.20 6.51
C SER A 130 -30.72 8.83 7.00
N LEU A 131 -29.69 9.60 6.60
CA LEU A 131 -28.31 9.40 7.03
C LEU A 131 -27.96 10.45 8.09
N PRO A 132 -27.77 10.06 9.38
CA PRO A 132 -27.40 10.98 10.44
C PRO A 132 -26.06 11.67 10.16
N ALA A 133 -26.02 13.00 10.18
CA ALA A 133 -24.82 13.78 9.86
C ALA A 133 -23.63 13.57 10.83
N GLY A 134 -23.90 13.13 12.06
CA GLY A 134 -22.87 12.97 13.09
C GLY A 134 -22.05 11.67 13.02
N LYS A 135 -22.34 10.75 12.09
CA LYS A 135 -21.58 9.52 11.92
C LYS A 135 -20.39 9.76 10.96
N ALA A 136 -19.20 9.29 11.35
CA ALA A 136 -17.98 9.40 10.55
C ALA A 136 -18.15 8.87 9.12
N ASP A 137 -18.72 7.67 8.96
CA ASP A 137 -19.05 7.10 7.64
C ASP A 137 -19.82 8.08 6.76
N ASN A 138 -20.87 8.71 7.33
CA ASN A 138 -21.73 9.61 6.58
C ASN A 138 -20.99 10.93 6.23
N GLN A 139 -20.10 11.39 7.09
CA GLN A 139 -19.25 12.54 6.78
C GLN A 139 -18.31 12.22 5.62
N ILE A 140 -17.68 11.04 5.61
CA ILE A 140 -16.84 10.59 4.50
C ILE A 140 -17.66 10.51 3.21
N LEU A 141 -18.86 9.94 3.25
CA LEU A 141 -19.78 9.90 2.08
C LEU A 141 -20.11 11.30 1.56
N GLY A 142 -20.34 12.26 2.47
CA GLY A 142 -20.57 13.65 2.12
C GLY A 142 -19.35 14.27 1.42
N VAL A 143 -18.15 14.02 1.92
CA VAL A 143 -16.90 14.47 1.31
C VAL A 143 -16.75 13.89 -0.10
N VAL A 144 -16.98 12.57 -0.28
CA VAL A 144 -16.94 11.94 -1.61
C VAL A 144 -17.93 12.57 -2.57
N ALA A 145 -19.16 12.85 -2.10
CA ALA A 145 -20.21 13.49 -2.92
C ALA A 145 -19.81 14.91 -3.36
N ALA A 146 -19.23 15.70 -2.45
CA ALA A 146 -18.75 17.04 -2.76
C ALA A 146 -17.60 17.00 -3.78
N LEU A 147 -16.58 16.18 -3.52
CA LEU A 147 -15.42 16.03 -4.40
C LEU A 147 -15.81 15.53 -5.79
N SER A 148 -16.78 14.60 -5.89
CA SER A 148 -17.28 14.10 -7.16
C SER A 148 -17.91 15.20 -8.03
N LYS A 149 -18.56 16.17 -7.41
CA LYS A 149 -19.11 17.35 -8.13
C LYS A 149 -18.03 18.35 -8.52
N GLU A 150 -17.10 18.63 -7.59
CA GLU A 150 -16.07 19.64 -7.74
C GLU A 150 -15.02 19.24 -8.80
N HIS A 151 -14.64 17.97 -8.80
CA HIS A 151 -13.59 17.46 -9.68
C HIS A 151 -14.08 16.88 -11.01
N ALA A 152 -15.38 16.92 -11.31
CA ALA A 152 -15.91 16.41 -12.58
C ALA A 152 -15.17 17.05 -13.77
N PRO A 153 -14.77 16.29 -14.80
CA PRO A 153 -15.08 14.88 -15.08
C PRO A 153 -14.10 13.86 -14.45
N ARG A 154 -13.20 14.27 -13.57
CA ARG A 154 -12.28 13.36 -12.89
C ARG A 154 -13.05 12.38 -12.01
N GLU A 155 -12.72 11.09 -12.10
CA GLU A 155 -13.35 10.06 -11.29
C GLU A 155 -12.88 10.15 -9.83
N VAL A 156 -13.83 10.25 -8.89
CA VAL A 156 -13.63 10.18 -7.45
C VAL A 156 -14.18 8.86 -6.95
N VAL A 157 -13.37 8.10 -6.21
CA VAL A 157 -13.70 6.74 -5.77
C VAL A 157 -13.47 6.62 -4.26
N LEU A 158 -14.50 6.19 -3.53
CA LEU A 158 -14.36 5.79 -2.14
C LEU A 158 -13.68 4.43 -2.06
N VAL A 159 -12.65 4.30 -1.24
CA VAL A 159 -12.02 3.02 -0.92
C VAL A 159 -12.28 2.68 0.54
N SER A 160 -12.95 1.56 0.77
CA SER A 160 -13.30 1.09 2.12
C SER A 160 -13.36 -0.43 2.18
N LYS A 161 -12.93 -1.02 3.29
CA LYS A 161 -13.10 -2.45 3.57
C LYS A 161 -14.50 -2.76 4.11
N ASP A 162 -15.25 -1.75 4.57
CA ASP A 162 -16.61 -1.93 5.05
C ASP A 162 -17.60 -2.08 3.88
N ILE A 163 -18.23 -3.25 3.81
CA ILE A 163 -19.23 -3.58 2.80
C ILE A 163 -20.41 -2.61 2.88
N ASN A 164 -20.91 -2.29 4.09
CA ASN A 164 -22.03 -1.41 4.28
C ASN A 164 -21.72 0.02 3.81
N MET A 165 -20.52 0.48 4.06
CA MET A 165 -20.04 1.78 3.59
C MET A 165 -20.06 1.85 2.06
N ARG A 166 -19.55 0.80 1.39
CA ARG A 166 -19.57 0.72 -0.09
C ARG A 166 -20.99 0.61 -0.65
N VAL A 167 -21.89 -0.13 0.02
CA VAL A 167 -23.30 -0.23 -0.40
C VAL A 167 -23.99 1.12 -0.27
N LYS A 168 -23.80 1.84 0.85
CA LYS A 168 -24.33 3.21 1.03
C LYS A 168 -23.82 4.15 -0.07
N ALA A 169 -22.52 4.13 -0.36
CA ALA A 169 -21.93 4.96 -1.41
C ALA A 169 -22.59 4.70 -2.77
N ARG A 170 -22.71 3.45 -3.17
CA ARG A 170 -23.35 3.07 -4.44
C ARG A 170 -24.83 3.45 -4.49
N ALA A 171 -25.55 3.32 -3.37
CA ALA A 171 -26.97 3.76 -3.27
C ALA A 171 -27.12 5.29 -3.46
N LEU A 172 -26.08 6.06 -3.14
CA LEU A 172 -26.00 7.51 -3.38
C LEU A 172 -25.47 7.86 -4.78
N GLY A 173 -25.21 6.88 -5.65
CA GLY A 173 -24.64 7.09 -6.98
C GLY A 173 -23.14 7.41 -6.98
N LEU A 174 -22.43 7.12 -5.87
CA LEU A 174 -20.99 7.33 -5.74
C LEU A 174 -20.20 6.08 -6.11
N ASN A 175 -19.04 6.23 -6.71
CA ASN A 175 -18.13 5.13 -6.98
C ASN A 175 -17.47 4.65 -5.68
N ALA A 176 -17.48 3.34 -5.46
CA ALA A 176 -16.87 2.73 -4.29
C ALA A 176 -16.22 1.38 -4.62
N GLU A 177 -15.00 1.21 -4.16
CA GLU A 177 -14.17 0.02 -4.35
C GLU A 177 -13.75 -0.59 -3.02
N ASP A 178 -13.51 -1.92 -3.03
CA ASP A 178 -12.90 -2.63 -1.91
C ASP A 178 -11.38 -2.45 -1.94
N TYR A 179 -10.78 -2.33 -0.76
CA TYR A 179 -9.33 -2.39 -0.65
C TYR A 179 -8.89 -3.85 -0.63
N GLN A 180 -8.44 -4.36 -1.78
CA GLN A 180 -8.13 -5.78 -1.99
C GLN A 180 -6.69 -6.17 -1.67
N ASN A 181 -5.88 -5.26 -1.13
CA ASN A 181 -4.53 -5.63 -0.73
C ASN A 181 -4.54 -6.37 0.62
N ASP A 182 -5.22 -7.50 0.65
CA ASP A 182 -5.09 -8.41 1.76
C ASP A 182 -3.64 -8.88 1.80
N LYS A 183 -3.05 -8.90 2.99
CA LYS A 183 -1.71 -9.44 3.28
C LYS A 183 -1.68 -10.97 3.11
N THR A 184 -2.36 -11.49 2.11
CA THR A 184 -2.14 -12.87 1.69
C THR A 184 -0.73 -12.90 1.14
N LEU A 185 0.11 -13.68 1.78
CA LEU A 185 1.35 -14.15 1.19
C LEU A 185 0.93 -14.91 -0.07
N ASP A 186 0.80 -14.20 -1.20
CA ASP A 186 0.54 -14.78 -2.51
C ASP A 186 1.70 -15.66 -2.99
N ASP A 187 2.82 -15.63 -2.29
CA ASP A 187 3.93 -16.54 -2.47
C ASP A 187 3.79 -17.70 -1.48
N GLY A 188 3.09 -18.74 -1.89
CA GLY A 188 3.15 -20.04 -1.22
C GLY A 188 4.60 -20.55 -1.07
N ASP A 189 5.52 -20.01 -1.84
CA ASP A 189 6.96 -20.26 -1.77
C ASP A 189 7.64 -19.60 -0.55
N LEU A 190 6.99 -18.62 0.11
CA LEU A 190 7.47 -17.99 1.35
C LEU A 190 6.91 -18.68 2.61
N LEU A 191 5.93 -19.56 2.46
CA LEU A 191 5.49 -20.41 3.55
C LEU A 191 6.58 -21.42 3.82
N TYR A 192 7.31 -21.22 4.93
CA TYR A 192 8.25 -22.20 5.43
C TYR A 192 7.50 -23.52 5.67
N ALA A 193 7.77 -24.50 4.83
CA ALA A 193 7.10 -25.80 4.87
C ALA A 193 7.43 -26.63 6.12
N GLY A 194 8.24 -26.08 7.03
CA GLY A 194 8.72 -26.80 8.22
C GLY A 194 9.67 -27.95 7.91
N VAL A 195 10.07 -28.09 6.64
CA VAL A 195 10.94 -29.17 6.17
C VAL A 195 12.19 -28.58 5.54
N LEU A 196 13.35 -28.88 6.12
CA LEU A 196 14.64 -28.57 5.55
C LEU A 196 15.16 -29.83 4.84
N ALA A 197 15.29 -29.75 3.51
CA ALA A 197 15.93 -30.82 2.75
C ALA A 197 17.44 -30.84 3.05
N LEU A 198 17.91 -31.87 3.69
CA LEU A 198 19.33 -32.07 3.99
C LEU A 198 20.02 -32.72 2.79
N PRO A 199 21.31 -32.43 2.51
CA PRO A 199 22.09 -33.11 1.49
C PRO A 199 22.16 -34.62 1.78
N GLN A 200 22.22 -35.46 0.74
CA GLN A 200 22.26 -36.92 0.90
C GLN A 200 23.43 -37.41 1.74
N ASP A 201 24.52 -36.66 1.80
CA ASP A 201 25.73 -36.93 2.55
C ASP A 201 25.75 -36.32 3.96
N PHE A 202 24.65 -35.66 4.39
CA PHE A 202 24.58 -34.98 5.68
C PHE A 202 24.96 -35.88 6.86
N TRP A 203 24.41 -37.09 6.94
CA TRP A 203 24.66 -38.01 8.03
C TRP A 203 26.08 -38.62 8.02
N SER A 204 26.69 -38.71 6.85
CA SER A 204 28.07 -39.19 6.73
C SER A 204 29.10 -38.14 7.16
N LYS A 205 28.76 -36.85 7.03
CA LYS A 205 29.65 -35.72 7.39
C LYS A 205 29.44 -35.22 8.82
N SER A 206 28.23 -35.29 9.34
CA SER A 206 27.87 -34.71 10.65
C SER A 206 27.97 -35.69 11.83
N GLY A 207 28.24 -36.97 11.59
CA GLY A 207 28.33 -37.96 12.66
C GLY A 207 27.00 -38.19 13.38
N LYS A 208 27.06 -38.99 14.51
CA LYS A 208 25.87 -39.29 15.31
C LYS A 208 25.56 -38.27 16.41
N ASN A 209 26.31 -37.19 16.50
CA ASN A 209 26.08 -36.12 17.47
C ASN A 209 25.04 -35.15 16.91
N VAL A 210 23.92 -35.04 17.61
CA VAL A 210 22.88 -34.06 17.33
C VAL A 210 23.25 -32.76 18.03
N GLU A 211 23.74 -31.79 17.29
CA GLU A 211 23.90 -30.42 17.78
C GLU A 211 22.66 -29.63 17.41
N SER A 212 22.00 -29.01 18.39
CA SER A 212 20.90 -28.09 18.16
C SER A 212 21.45 -26.68 18.00
N TRP A 213 21.11 -26.02 16.89
CA TRP A 213 21.39 -24.58 16.71
C TRP A 213 20.09 -23.83 16.52
N GLN A 214 20.02 -22.61 17.04
CA GLN A 214 18.98 -21.66 16.68
C GLN A 214 19.51 -20.77 15.56
N SER A 215 18.90 -20.87 14.38
CA SER A 215 19.12 -19.91 13.31
C SER A 215 18.24 -18.70 13.58
N GLY A 216 18.86 -17.59 13.94
CA GLY A 216 18.37 -16.23 14.08
C GLY A 216 16.86 -15.99 14.20
N ALA A 217 16.47 -15.40 15.33
CA ALA A 217 15.17 -14.77 15.43
C ALA A 217 15.14 -13.53 14.51
N HIS A 218 14.26 -13.55 13.51
CA HIS A 218 13.85 -12.37 12.76
C HIS A 218 12.56 -11.82 13.34
#